data_d22b0db1afaf9119d3d4481f1463f6b4
#
_entry.id   d22b0db1afaf9119d3d4481f1463f6b4
#
_cell.length_a   1.000
_cell.length_b   1.000
_cell.length_c   1.000
_cell.angle_alpha   90.00
_cell.angle_beta   90.00
_cell.angle_gamma   90.00
#
_symmetry.space_group_name_H-M   'P 1'
#
loop_
_entity.id
_entity.type
_entity.pdbx_description
1 polymer ?
#
loop_
_entity_poly.entity_id
_entity_poly.type
_entity_poly.pdbx_seq_one_letter_code
_entity_poly.pdbx_strand_id
1 'polypeptide(L)'
;MMKTAKLLLHCPDKPGILAEVTDFITVNKGNIIYLDQYVDHVENIFFMRIEWELKDFLVPQEKIEDYFATLYAQKYEMNFRLYFSDTKPRMAIFVSKMSHCLFDLLARYTAGEWNVEIPLIISNHPDLQHVAERFGIPFHLFPITKETKEEQEKKEMELLAKHKITFIVLARYMQVISEQMINAYPNRIINIHHSFLPAFVGADRKSVV
;
A
#
# COMPACT_ATOMS: atom_id res chain seq x y z
N MET A 1 4.50 -19.39 -9.86
CA MET A 1 5.10 -18.05 -9.90
C MET A 1 6.38 -18.09 -9.09
N MET A 2 7.46 -17.50 -9.57
CA MET A 2 8.74 -17.47 -8.87
C MET A 2 8.63 -16.53 -7.66
N LYS A 3 9.10 -16.98 -6.49
CA LYS A 3 9.08 -16.16 -5.28
C LYS A 3 10.20 -15.13 -5.34
N THR A 4 9.87 -13.88 -5.06
CA THR A 4 10.83 -12.77 -5.01
C THR A 4 10.70 -12.00 -3.69
N ALA A 5 11.79 -11.36 -3.29
CA ALA A 5 11.80 -10.34 -2.25
C ALA A 5 12.09 -8.98 -2.89
N LYS A 6 11.46 -7.95 -2.37
CA LYS A 6 11.63 -6.56 -2.78
C LYS A 6 11.96 -5.70 -1.58
N LEU A 7 13.11 -5.03 -1.64
CA LEU A 7 13.57 -4.09 -0.63
C LEU A 7 13.42 -2.66 -1.15
N LEU A 8 12.74 -1.83 -0.38
CA LEU A 8 12.73 -0.38 -0.53
C LEU A 8 13.51 0.22 0.64
N LEU A 9 14.48 1.05 0.37
CA LEU A 9 15.23 1.71 1.42
C LEU A 9 15.54 3.17 1.09
N HIS A 10 15.76 3.95 2.14
CA HIS A 10 16.38 5.27 2.07
C HIS A 10 17.27 5.51 3.28
N CYS A 11 18.32 6.28 3.09
CA CYS A 11 19.27 6.64 4.14
C CYS A 11 20.09 7.89 3.72
N PRO A 12 20.85 8.51 4.61
CA PRO A 12 21.84 9.50 4.22
C PRO A 12 22.79 8.95 3.16
N ASP A 13 23.05 9.72 2.09
CA ASP A 13 23.91 9.24 1.01
C ASP A 13 25.37 9.10 1.49
N LYS A 14 25.93 7.93 1.29
CA LYS A 14 27.32 7.57 1.65
C LYS A 14 27.90 6.62 0.60
N PRO A 15 29.20 6.69 0.29
CA PRO A 15 29.85 5.72 -0.57
C PRO A 15 29.70 4.29 -0.06
N GLY A 16 29.48 3.35 -0.96
CA GLY A 16 29.45 1.91 -0.66
C GLY A 16 28.07 1.31 -0.36
N ILE A 17 27.02 2.10 -0.19
CA ILE A 17 25.67 1.59 0.10
C ILE A 17 25.22 0.58 -0.94
N LEU A 18 25.33 0.91 -2.24
CA LEU A 18 24.94 0.02 -3.33
C LEU A 18 25.72 -1.31 -3.27
N ALA A 19 27.03 -1.25 -3.08
CA ALA A 19 27.88 -2.43 -3.01
C ALA A 19 27.47 -3.36 -1.86
N GLU A 20 27.27 -2.82 -0.67
CA GLU A 20 26.88 -3.59 0.52
C GLU A 20 25.51 -4.27 0.36
N VAL A 21 24.51 -3.55 -0.19
CA VAL A 21 23.18 -4.14 -0.41
C VAL A 21 23.20 -5.21 -1.48
N THR A 22 23.94 -5.01 -2.59
CA THR A 22 24.06 -6.02 -3.63
C THR A 22 24.91 -7.21 -3.18
N ASP A 23 25.95 -6.99 -2.36
CA ASP A 23 26.75 -8.05 -1.78
C ASP A 23 25.92 -8.95 -0.86
N PHE A 24 25.10 -8.36 0.03
CA PHE A 24 24.16 -9.12 0.85
C PHE A 24 23.32 -10.12 0.02
N ILE A 25 22.81 -9.67 -1.13
CA ILE A 25 21.99 -10.51 -1.99
C ILE A 25 22.82 -11.58 -2.67
N THR A 26 23.97 -11.21 -3.23
CA THR A 26 24.83 -12.12 -4.02
C THR A 26 25.52 -13.18 -3.18
N VAL A 27 26.06 -12.83 -2.02
CA VAL A 27 26.71 -13.83 -1.13
C VAL A 27 25.68 -14.86 -0.60
N ASN A 28 24.41 -14.46 -0.50
CA ASN A 28 23.31 -15.36 -0.13
C ASN A 28 22.65 -16.02 -1.34
N LYS A 29 23.29 -16.04 -2.51
CA LYS A 29 22.83 -16.66 -3.76
C LYS A 29 21.53 -16.10 -4.33
N GLY A 30 21.20 -14.85 -4.03
CA GLY A 30 20.06 -14.15 -4.63
C GLY A 30 20.40 -13.69 -6.05
N ASN A 31 19.50 -13.89 -6.98
CA ASN A 31 19.60 -13.33 -8.33
C ASN A 31 18.81 -12.03 -8.41
N ILE A 32 19.50 -10.91 -8.58
CA ILE A 32 18.88 -9.58 -8.69
C ILE A 32 18.18 -9.48 -10.06
N ILE A 33 16.87 -9.22 -10.04
CA ILE A 33 16.03 -9.10 -11.25
C ILE A 33 15.58 -7.67 -11.52
N TYR A 34 15.68 -6.80 -10.53
CA TYR A 34 15.38 -5.38 -10.68
C TYR A 34 16.21 -4.55 -9.70
N LEU A 35 16.75 -3.44 -10.17
CA LEU A 35 17.41 -2.45 -9.32
C LEU A 35 17.16 -1.06 -9.89
N ASP A 36 16.78 -0.14 -9.04
CA ASP A 36 16.68 1.27 -9.32
C ASP A 36 17.17 2.07 -8.10
N GLN A 37 17.85 3.17 -8.34
CA GLN A 37 18.35 4.05 -7.29
C GLN A 37 18.24 5.51 -7.70
N TYR A 38 18.14 6.36 -6.70
CA TYR A 38 18.12 7.82 -6.85
C TYR A 38 18.82 8.48 -5.67
N VAL A 39 19.55 9.55 -5.91
CA VAL A 39 20.11 10.42 -4.87
C VAL A 39 19.43 11.77 -4.94
N ASP A 40 18.76 12.16 -3.87
CA ASP A 40 18.34 13.53 -3.67
C ASP A 40 19.53 14.36 -3.22
N HIS A 41 20.10 15.14 -4.14
CA HIS A 41 21.28 15.97 -3.86
C HIS A 41 20.99 17.19 -2.98
N VAL A 42 19.71 17.58 -2.81
CA VAL A 42 19.30 18.70 -1.96
C VAL A 42 19.29 18.25 -0.51
N GLU A 43 18.64 17.13 -0.24
CA GLU A 43 18.49 16.57 1.11
C GLU A 43 19.63 15.58 1.46
N ASN A 44 20.50 15.27 0.50
CA ASN A 44 21.57 14.27 0.61
C ASN A 44 21.07 12.90 1.06
N ILE A 45 19.95 12.43 0.44
CA ILE A 45 19.32 11.17 0.75
C ILE A 45 19.45 10.21 -0.45
N PHE A 46 19.93 9.01 -0.17
CA PHE A 46 19.95 7.89 -1.10
C PHE A 46 18.65 7.09 -1.00
N PHE A 47 18.06 6.77 -2.13
CA PHE A 47 16.90 5.90 -2.28
C PHE A 47 17.24 4.71 -3.14
N MET A 48 16.76 3.51 -2.78
CA MET A 48 16.93 2.31 -3.59
C MET A 48 15.68 1.45 -3.56
N ARG A 49 15.38 0.87 -4.71
CA ARG A 49 14.45 -0.24 -4.88
C ARG A 49 15.20 -1.39 -5.54
N ILE A 50 15.24 -2.53 -4.88
CA ILE A 50 15.88 -3.73 -5.40
C ILE A 50 14.95 -4.93 -5.22
N GLU A 51 14.92 -5.82 -6.22
CA GLU A 51 14.14 -7.06 -6.20
C GLU A 51 15.01 -8.22 -6.63
N TRP A 52 14.91 -9.33 -5.90
CA TRP A 52 15.68 -10.55 -6.18
C TRP A 52 14.84 -11.81 -6.01
N GLU A 53 15.30 -12.88 -6.66
CA GLU A 53 14.68 -14.20 -6.54
C GLU A 53 15.06 -14.86 -5.22
N LEU A 54 14.08 -15.53 -4.58
CA LEU A 54 14.29 -16.30 -3.37
C LEU A 54 14.63 -17.77 -3.64
N LYS A 55 14.68 -18.19 -4.91
CA LYS A 55 15.10 -19.53 -5.27
C LYS A 55 16.56 -19.72 -4.83
N ASP A 56 16.79 -20.73 -4.01
CA ASP A 56 18.11 -21.08 -3.47
C ASP A 56 18.76 -19.99 -2.59
N PHE A 57 18.00 -18.95 -2.19
CA PHE A 57 18.48 -17.91 -1.27
C PHE A 57 18.80 -18.52 0.10
N LEU A 58 19.98 -18.28 0.63
CA LEU A 58 20.49 -18.97 1.82
C LEU A 58 19.82 -18.53 3.13
N VAL A 59 19.35 -17.29 3.20
CA VAL A 59 18.65 -16.78 4.40
C VAL A 59 17.16 -17.14 4.30
N PRO A 60 16.59 -17.85 5.28
CA PRO A 60 15.16 -18.12 5.33
C PRO A 60 14.34 -16.83 5.26
N GLN A 61 13.22 -16.87 4.51
CA GLN A 61 12.38 -15.69 4.23
C GLN A 61 12.00 -14.90 5.49
N GLU A 62 11.63 -15.60 6.56
CA GLU A 62 11.23 -15.02 7.84
C GLU A 62 12.37 -14.37 8.62
N LYS A 63 13.62 -14.60 8.23
CA LYS A 63 14.82 -14.04 8.86
C LYS A 63 15.50 -12.94 8.04
N ILE A 64 15.07 -12.73 6.79
CA ILE A 64 15.74 -11.75 5.89
C ILE A 64 15.70 -10.36 6.49
N GLU A 65 14.55 -9.96 7.05
CA GLU A 65 14.38 -8.63 7.64
C GLU A 65 15.33 -8.40 8.82
N ASP A 66 15.38 -9.32 9.78
CA ASP A 66 16.25 -9.24 10.95
C ASP A 66 17.73 -9.27 10.56
N TYR A 67 18.09 -10.11 9.60
CA TYR A 67 19.45 -10.24 9.12
C TYR A 67 19.93 -8.95 8.44
N PHE A 68 19.10 -8.39 7.57
CA PHE A 68 19.40 -7.13 6.88
C PHE A 68 19.45 -5.96 7.88
N ALA A 69 18.51 -5.88 8.82
CA ALA A 69 18.47 -4.87 9.85
C ALA A 69 19.77 -4.84 10.66
N THR A 70 20.21 -6.01 11.12
CA THR A 70 21.36 -6.13 12.02
C THR A 70 22.69 -5.86 11.31
N LEU A 71 22.89 -6.39 10.10
CA LEU A 71 24.19 -6.36 9.43
C LEU A 71 24.41 -5.09 8.60
N TYR A 72 23.34 -4.50 8.06
CA TYR A 72 23.45 -3.42 7.06
C TYR A 72 22.69 -2.16 7.47
N ALA A 73 21.43 -2.28 7.90
CA ALA A 73 20.59 -1.11 8.11
C ALA A 73 21.11 -0.20 9.23
N GLN A 74 21.59 -0.76 10.33
CA GLN A 74 22.14 0.02 11.44
C GLN A 74 23.41 0.79 11.05
N LYS A 75 24.30 0.18 10.25
CA LYS A 75 25.56 0.77 9.80
C LYS A 75 25.36 2.06 9.00
N TYR A 76 24.32 2.10 8.19
CA TYR A 76 24.03 3.20 7.26
C TYR A 76 22.81 4.02 7.67
N GLU A 77 22.24 3.78 8.84
CA GLU A 77 21.03 4.48 9.30
C GLU A 77 19.85 4.31 8.32
N MET A 78 19.73 3.11 7.73
CA MET A 78 18.73 2.84 6.70
C MET A 78 17.33 2.70 7.30
N ASN A 79 16.39 3.44 6.73
CA ASN A 79 14.98 3.13 6.83
C ASN A 79 14.62 2.21 5.66
N PHE A 80 14.04 1.05 5.95
CA PHE A 80 13.71 0.11 4.89
C PHE A 80 12.38 -0.61 5.10
N ARG A 81 11.86 -1.15 4.02
CA ARG A 81 10.70 -2.05 4.00
C ARG A 81 10.97 -3.21 3.08
N LEU A 82 10.63 -4.41 3.55
CA LEU A 82 10.78 -5.66 2.80
C LEU A 82 9.40 -6.20 2.42
N TYR A 83 9.24 -6.62 1.17
CA TYR A 83 8.01 -7.20 0.64
C TYR A 83 8.32 -8.52 -0.06
N PHE A 84 7.39 -9.47 0.03
CA PHE A 84 7.51 -10.77 -0.62
C PHE A 84 6.38 -10.97 -1.63
N SER A 85 6.70 -11.56 -2.79
CA SER A 85 5.74 -11.76 -3.88
C SER A 85 4.64 -12.78 -3.54
N ASP A 86 4.83 -13.63 -2.53
CA ASP A 86 3.83 -14.58 -2.03
C ASP A 86 2.87 -13.99 -0.99
N THR A 87 3.16 -12.78 -0.52
CA THR A 87 2.25 -12.04 0.37
C THR A 87 1.35 -11.16 -0.47
N LYS A 88 0.05 -11.48 -0.50
CA LYS A 88 -0.94 -10.65 -1.20
C LYS A 88 -1.39 -9.49 -0.31
N PRO A 89 -1.17 -8.24 -0.72
CA PRO A 89 -1.75 -7.10 -0.03
C PRO A 89 -3.28 -7.21 0.03
N ARG A 90 -3.88 -6.79 1.14
CA ARG A 90 -5.33 -6.83 1.36
C ARG A 90 -5.90 -5.43 1.19
N MET A 91 -6.63 -5.21 0.11
CA MET A 91 -7.18 -3.93 -0.30
C MET A 91 -8.63 -3.80 0.16
N ALA A 92 -8.97 -2.72 0.88
CA ALA A 92 -10.35 -2.30 1.06
C ALA A 92 -10.71 -1.22 0.03
N ILE A 93 -11.88 -1.32 -0.58
CA ILE A 93 -12.39 -0.29 -1.50
C ILE A 93 -13.51 0.47 -0.81
N PHE A 94 -13.37 1.79 -0.77
CA PHE A 94 -14.40 2.70 -0.26
C PHE A 94 -15.10 3.37 -1.43
N VAL A 95 -16.42 3.31 -1.43
CA VAL A 95 -17.26 3.86 -2.50
C VAL A 95 -18.42 4.70 -1.95
N SER A 96 -19.06 5.48 -2.80
CA SER A 96 -20.35 6.12 -2.52
C SER A 96 -21.36 5.67 -3.57
N LYS A 97 -21.96 6.59 -4.35
CA LYS A 97 -23.03 6.28 -5.31
C LYS A 97 -22.55 5.92 -6.73
N MET A 98 -21.38 6.47 -7.12
CA MET A 98 -20.90 6.37 -8.50
C MET A 98 -20.14 5.07 -8.74
N SER A 99 -20.53 4.31 -9.74
CA SER A 99 -20.08 2.92 -9.96
C SER A 99 -18.84 2.77 -10.85
N HIS A 100 -18.54 3.75 -11.71
CA HIS A 100 -17.52 3.59 -12.77
C HIS A 100 -16.12 3.21 -12.23
N CYS A 101 -15.64 3.86 -11.15
CA CYS A 101 -14.36 3.50 -10.55
C CYS A 101 -14.39 2.09 -9.95
N LEU A 102 -15.49 1.70 -9.29
CA LEU A 102 -15.62 0.36 -8.73
C LEU A 102 -15.57 -0.71 -9.81
N PHE A 103 -16.29 -0.51 -10.92
CA PHE A 103 -16.29 -1.45 -12.04
C PHE A 103 -14.89 -1.61 -12.66
N ASP A 104 -14.16 -0.51 -12.89
CA ASP A 104 -12.78 -0.59 -13.42
C ASP A 104 -11.85 -1.37 -12.48
N LEU A 105 -11.90 -1.07 -11.18
CA LEU A 105 -11.11 -1.78 -10.18
C LEU A 105 -11.41 -3.28 -10.14
N LEU A 106 -12.70 -3.64 -10.14
CA LEU A 106 -13.13 -5.04 -10.07
C LEU A 106 -12.85 -5.80 -11.38
N ALA A 107 -12.97 -5.14 -12.54
CA ALA A 107 -12.62 -5.73 -13.83
C ALA A 107 -11.12 -6.10 -13.88
N ARG A 108 -10.23 -5.20 -13.49
CA ARG A 108 -8.78 -5.44 -13.43
C ARG A 108 -8.42 -6.52 -12.40
N TYR A 109 -9.06 -6.49 -11.25
CA TYR A 109 -8.89 -7.53 -10.23
C TYR A 109 -9.27 -8.92 -10.77
N THR A 110 -10.43 -9.03 -11.44
CA THR A 110 -10.90 -10.29 -12.04
C THR A 110 -10.03 -10.75 -13.20
N ALA A 111 -9.48 -9.81 -13.97
CA ALA A 111 -8.51 -10.09 -15.04
C ALA A 111 -7.15 -10.56 -14.49
N GLY A 112 -6.92 -10.50 -13.16
CA GLY A 112 -5.66 -10.92 -12.56
C GLY A 112 -4.51 -9.93 -12.78
N GLU A 113 -4.82 -8.68 -13.14
CA GLU A 113 -3.80 -7.65 -13.36
C GLU A 113 -3.07 -7.26 -12.04
N TRP A 114 -3.73 -7.49 -10.90
CA TRP A 114 -3.18 -7.14 -9.59
C TRP A 114 -3.06 -8.35 -8.69
N ASN A 115 -1.92 -8.49 -8.06
CA ASN A 115 -1.70 -9.52 -7.03
C ASN A 115 -2.14 -9.02 -5.65
N VAL A 116 -3.44 -8.80 -5.48
CA VAL A 116 -4.07 -8.34 -4.23
C VAL A 116 -5.24 -9.25 -3.85
N GLU A 117 -5.68 -9.14 -2.60
CA GLU A 117 -7.00 -9.62 -2.16
C GLU A 117 -7.91 -8.43 -1.92
N ILE A 118 -9.20 -8.57 -2.22
CA ILE A 118 -10.23 -7.56 -1.89
C ILE A 118 -11.22 -8.20 -0.93
N PRO A 119 -10.95 -8.16 0.40
CA PRO A 119 -11.80 -8.83 1.38
C PRO A 119 -13.15 -8.16 1.58
N LEU A 120 -13.25 -6.86 1.29
CA LEU A 120 -14.46 -6.09 1.54
C LEU A 120 -14.52 -4.77 0.75
N ILE A 121 -15.74 -4.31 0.55
CA ILE A 121 -16.09 -2.99 0.06
C ILE A 121 -16.87 -2.27 1.16
N ILE A 122 -16.51 -1.02 1.43
CA ILE A 122 -17.20 -0.13 2.37
C ILE A 122 -17.90 0.97 1.61
N SER A 123 -19.14 1.30 2.00
CA SER A 123 -19.89 2.39 1.40
C SER A 123 -20.75 3.11 2.43
N ASN A 124 -20.93 4.42 2.21
CA ASN A 124 -21.92 5.22 2.95
C ASN A 124 -23.32 5.24 2.29
N HIS A 125 -23.49 4.52 1.16
CA HIS A 125 -24.75 4.38 0.41
C HIS A 125 -24.95 2.94 -0.05
N PRO A 126 -26.20 2.45 -0.16
CA PRO A 126 -26.48 1.08 -0.58
C PRO A 126 -26.38 0.85 -2.09
N ASP A 127 -26.26 1.91 -2.88
CA ASP A 127 -26.40 1.92 -4.34
C ASP A 127 -25.53 0.87 -5.07
N LEU A 128 -24.34 0.56 -4.54
CA LEU A 128 -23.37 -0.32 -5.17
C LEU A 128 -23.30 -1.73 -4.57
N GLN A 129 -24.22 -2.07 -3.65
CA GLN A 129 -24.26 -3.39 -3.04
C GLN A 129 -24.40 -4.50 -4.08
N HIS A 130 -25.31 -4.31 -5.05
CA HIS A 130 -25.54 -5.27 -6.13
C HIS A 130 -24.30 -5.51 -7.02
N VAL A 131 -23.41 -4.52 -7.12
CA VAL A 131 -22.13 -4.68 -7.84
C VAL A 131 -21.19 -5.59 -7.03
N ALA A 132 -21.01 -5.31 -5.73
CA ALA A 132 -20.16 -6.13 -4.86
C ALA A 132 -20.63 -7.60 -4.85
N GLU A 133 -21.93 -7.85 -4.75
CA GLU A 133 -22.54 -9.18 -4.78
C GLU A 133 -22.23 -9.94 -6.07
N ARG A 134 -22.25 -9.29 -7.24
CA ARG A 134 -21.90 -9.91 -8.54
C ARG A 134 -20.44 -10.41 -8.57
N PHE A 135 -19.54 -9.74 -7.85
CA PHE A 135 -18.14 -10.12 -7.77
C PHE A 135 -17.83 -11.00 -6.54
N GLY A 136 -18.85 -11.36 -5.74
CA GLY A 136 -18.70 -12.18 -4.55
C GLY A 136 -17.89 -11.53 -3.43
N ILE A 137 -17.86 -10.19 -3.38
CA ILE A 137 -17.10 -9.43 -2.39
C ILE A 137 -18.06 -8.90 -1.32
N PRO A 138 -17.77 -9.13 -0.02
CA PRO A 138 -18.56 -8.59 1.09
C PRO A 138 -18.71 -7.07 1.01
N PHE A 139 -19.94 -6.59 1.13
CA PHE A 139 -20.29 -5.18 1.12
C PHE A 139 -20.76 -4.73 2.50
N HIS A 140 -20.18 -3.67 3.02
CA HIS A 140 -20.50 -3.13 4.33
C HIS A 140 -21.02 -1.71 4.21
N LEU A 141 -22.24 -1.49 4.66
CA LEU A 141 -22.91 -0.20 4.61
C LEU A 141 -22.74 0.54 5.95
N PHE A 142 -22.14 1.71 5.90
CA PHE A 142 -22.00 2.64 7.03
C PHE A 142 -22.62 3.99 6.66
N PRO A 143 -23.92 4.18 6.91
CA PRO A 143 -24.60 5.45 6.63
C PRO A 143 -24.02 6.58 7.47
N ILE A 144 -23.51 7.61 6.81
CA ILE A 144 -22.83 8.72 7.48
C ILE A 144 -23.70 9.97 7.42
N THR A 145 -23.97 10.54 8.61
CA THR A 145 -24.48 11.89 8.83
C THR A 145 -23.41 12.72 9.55
N LYS A 146 -23.65 14.01 9.74
CA LYS A 146 -22.74 14.86 10.51
C LYS A 146 -22.58 14.38 11.96
N GLU A 147 -23.66 13.84 12.55
CA GLU A 147 -23.73 13.39 13.94
C GLU A 147 -23.13 12.00 14.13
N THR A 148 -23.20 11.14 13.13
CA THR A 148 -22.78 9.73 13.23
C THR A 148 -21.39 9.46 12.69
N LYS A 149 -20.76 10.44 12.04
CA LYS A 149 -19.53 10.25 11.29
C LYS A 149 -18.41 9.60 12.11
N GLU A 150 -18.12 10.11 13.29
CA GLU A 150 -17.03 9.59 14.14
C GLU A 150 -17.30 8.14 14.58
N GLU A 151 -18.55 7.85 14.97
CA GLU A 151 -18.93 6.50 15.37
C GLU A 151 -18.84 5.49 14.21
N GLN A 152 -19.31 5.88 13.01
CA GLN A 152 -19.25 5.03 11.85
C GLN A 152 -17.80 4.78 11.41
N GLU A 153 -16.98 5.81 11.40
CA GLU A 153 -15.57 5.67 11.01
C GLU A 153 -14.78 4.79 11.99
N LYS A 154 -15.11 4.84 13.28
CA LYS A 154 -14.55 3.90 14.27
C LYS A 154 -14.91 2.45 13.95
N LYS A 155 -16.18 2.18 13.59
CA LYS A 155 -16.63 0.84 13.17
C LYS A 155 -15.94 0.38 11.87
N GLU A 156 -15.76 1.30 10.92
CA GLU A 156 -14.99 1.03 9.69
C GLU A 156 -13.55 0.63 10.05
N MET A 157 -12.87 1.35 10.95
CA MET A 157 -11.50 1.04 11.36
C MET A 157 -11.40 -0.32 12.08
N GLU A 158 -12.36 -0.66 12.95
CA GLU A 158 -12.44 -1.98 13.60
C GLU A 158 -12.60 -3.10 12.56
N LEU A 159 -13.42 -2.86 11.53
CA LEU A 159 -13.62 -3.81 10.43
C LEU A 159 -12.34 -3.98 9.60
N LEU A 160 -11.67 -2.89 9.26
CA LEU A 160 -10.40 -2.90 8.53
C LEU A 160 -9.33 -3.69 9.30
N ALA A 161 -9.21 -3.47 10.60
CA ALA A 161 -8.28 -4.19 11.47
C ALA A 161 -8.62 -5.69 11.53
N LYS A 162 -9.89 -6.04 11.74
CA LYS A 162 -10.39 -7.43 11.75
C LYS A 162 -10.02 -8.18 10.47
N HIS A 163 -10.14 -7.52 9.31
CA HIS A 163 -9.82 -8.12 8.01
C HIS A 163 -8.35 -7.95 7.62
N LYS A 164 -7.50 -7.43 8.52
CA LYS A 164 -6.06 -7.21 8.28
C LYS A 164 -5.81 -6.44 6.98
N ILE A 165 -6.59 -5.39 6.74
CA ILE A 165 -6.44 -4.56 5.54
C ILE A 165 -5.07 -3.86 5.57
N THR A 166 -4.37 -3.94 4.46
CA THR A 166 -3.02 -3.37 4.32
C THR A 166 -3.03 -2.00 3.66
N PHE A 167 -4.01 -1.72 2.79
CA PHE A 167 -4.20 -0.41 2.18
C PHE A 167 -5.64 -0.18 1.75
N ILE A 168 -6.00 1.08 1.54
CA ILE A 168 -7.35 1.55 1.23
C ILE A 168 -7.34 2.25 -0.12
N VAL A 169 -8.36 2.01 -0.94
CA VAL A 169 -8.64 2.76 -2.18
C VAL A 169 -9.96 3.50 -2.04
N LEU A 170 -9.91 4.83 -2.10
CA LEU A 170 -11.10 5.69 -2.09
C LEU A 170 -11.59 5.88 -3.53
N ALA A 171 -12.48 5.00 -3.98
CA ALA A 171 -13.01 5.01 -5.34
C ALA A 171 -14.28 5.87 -5.42
N ARG A 172 -14.13 7.17 -5.59
CA ARG A 172 -15.24 8.14 -5.53
C ARG A 172 -15.98 8.12 -4.19
N TYR A 173 -15.24 7.86 -3.11
CA TYR A 173 -15.77 7.98 -1.75
C TYR A 173 -15.90 9.45 -1.39
N MET A 174 -17.15 9.93 -1.29
CA MET A 174 -17.46 11.36 -1.17
C MET A 174 -17.53 11.82 0.30
N GLN A 175 -16.68 11.24 1.15
CA GLN A 175 -16.51 11.63 2.55
C GLN A 175 -15.06 12.06 2.81
N VAL A 176 -14.89 13.02 3.73
CA VAL A 176 -13.57 13.36 4.27
C VAL A 176 -13.23 12.34 5.34
N ILE A 177 -12.13 11.63 5.21
CA ILE A 177 -11.62 10.70 6.23
C ILE A 177 -10.94 11.47 7.35
N SER A 178 -10.94 10.91 8.57
CA SER A 178 -10.34 11.54 9.75
C SER A 178 -8.82 11.44 9.75
N GLU A 179 -8.18 12.30 10.54
CA GLU A 179 -6.75 12.17 10.82
C GLU A 179 -6.42 10.84 11.50
N GLN A 180 -7.33 10.30 12.29
CA GLN A 180 -7.14 9.01 12.94
C GLN A 180 -7.00 7.87 11.92
N MET A 181 -7.84 7.84 10.88
CA MET A 181 -7.74 6.85 9.80
C MET A 181 -6.45 7.06 8.97
N ILE A 182 -6.09 8.32 8.67
CA ILE A 182 -4.86 8.65 7.95
C ILE A 182 -3.64 8.16 8.72
N ASN A 183 -3.58 8.42 10.03
CA ASN A 183 -2.48 8.01 10.89
C ASN A 183 -2.40 6.48 11.08
N ALA A 184 -3.53 5.76 11.01
CA ALA A 184 -3.54 4.30 11.03
C ALA A 184 -3.03 3.66 9.72
N TYR A 185 -3.15 4.38 8.60
CA TYR A 185 -2.75 3.92 7.27
C TYR A 185 -1.76 4.89 6.58
N PRO A 186 -0.61 5.25 7.19
CA PRO A 186 0.33 6.21 6.63
C PRO A 186 0.87 5.71 5.29
N ASN A 187 0.74 6.52 4.23
CA ASN A 187 1.11 6.20 2.85
C ASN A 187 0.43 4.93 2.29
N ARG A 188 -0.74 4.55 2.85
CA ARG A 188 -1.50 3.36 2.43
C ARG A 188 -2.95 3.66 2.08
N ILE A 189 -3.25 4.92 1.75
CA ILE A 189 -4.56 5.35 1.26
C ILE A 189 -4.37 5.96 -0.13
N ILE A 190 -5.01 5.36 -1.12
CA ILE A 190 -5.03 5.85 -2.50
C ILE A 190 -6.37 6.51 -2.74
N ASN A 191 -6.37 7.79 -3.14
CA ASN A 191 -7.58 8.52 -3.49
C ASN A 191 -7.63 8.79 -4.99
N ILE A 192 -8.72 8.37 -5.64
CA ILE A 192 -9.03 8.76 -7.01
C ILE A 192 -9.69 10.13 -6.98
N HIS A 193 -8.90 11.16 -7.15
CA HIS A 193 -9.35 12.55 -7.07
C HIS A 193 -9.79 13.10 -8.43
N HIS A 194 -10.96 13.75 -8.48
CA HIS A 194 -11.53 14.27 -9.73
C HIS A 194 -11.10 15.69 -10.08
N SER A 195 -10.31 16.35 -9.22
CA SER A 195 -9.83 17.73 -9.42
C SER A 195 -8.34 17.73 -9.75
N PHE A 196 -7.91 18.74 -10.47
CA PHE A 196 -6.50 18.92 -10.86
C PHE A 196 -5.72 19.57 -9.70
N LEU A 197 -5.10 18.77 -8.86
CA LEU A 197 -4.28 19.24 -7.74
C LEU A 197 -2.89 19.71 -8.21
N PRO A 198 -2.32 20.76 -7.60
CA PRO A 198 -2.87 21.65 -6.57
C PRO A 198 -3.69 22.83 -7.13
N ALA A 199 -3.82 22.96 -8.46
CA ALA A 199 -4.37 24.15 -9.10
C ALA A 199 -5.88 24.34 -8.85
N PHE A 200 -6.64 23.25 -8.76
CA PHE A 200 -8.08 23.27 -8.52
C PHE A 200 -8.45 22.32 -7.41
N VAL A 201 -8.64 22.82 -6.22
CA VAL A 201 -8.89 22.01 -5.00
C VAL A 201 -10.33 21.52 -4.90
N GLY A 202 -11.22 21.80 -5.85
CA GLY A 202 -12.64 21.43 -5.78
C GLY A 202 -13.38 22.07 -4.59
N ALA A 203 -14.69 22.26 -4.68
CA ALA A 203 -15.47 22.91 -3.64
C ALA A 203 -15.34 22.18 -2.30
N ASP A 204 -14.98 22.90 -1.24
CA ASP A 204 -14.99 22.52 0.19
C ASP A 204 -14.09 21.37 0.66
N ARG A 205 -12.96 21.12 0.02
CA ARG A 205 -12.02 20.16 0.57
C ARG A 205 -10.71 20.83 0.96
N LYS A 206 -10.55 21.08 2.26
CA LYS A 206 -9.23 21.16 2.85
C LYS A 206 -8.53 19.86 2.48
N SER A 207 -7.57 19.95 1.59
CA SER A 207 -6.83 18.82 1.05
C SER A 207 -6.19 18.04 2.19
N VAL A 208 -6.57 16.81 2.32
CA VAL A 208 -5.75 15.84 3.02
C VAL A 208 -4.91 15.16 1.94
N VAL A 209 -3.73 15.65 1.79
CA VAL A 209 -2.66 14.97 1.05
C VAL A 209 -1.73 14.36 2.06
#